data_0cb01a6bc367c1b117a753894dcb9548
#
_entry.id   0cb01a6bc367c1b117a753894dcb9548
#
_cell.length_a   1.000
_cell.length_b   1.000
_cell.length_c   1.000
_cell.angle_alpha   90.00
_cell.angle_beta   90.00
_cell.angle_gamma   90.00
#
_symmetry.space_group_name_H-M   'P 1'
#
loop_
_entity.id
_entity.type
_entity.pdbx_description
1 polymer ?
#
loop_
_entity_poly.entity_id
_entity_poly.type
_entity_poly.pdbx_seq_one_letter_code
_entity_poly.pdbx_strand_id
1 'polypeptide(L)'
;MAVHAGDVLEDAVQTEDLEATLASAHWVVGTTNNPPASVRVLTPREVAEEARRRGPPTLLFGGEINGLEPAELLRCHAVSVVPTAPEQSSLNLAQAVCVYGAELFASCQSLDAVVGADEPAASTELLQQLEKLLEHALGQS
;
A
#
# COMPACT_ATOMS: atom_id res chain seq x y z
N MET A 1 -19.86 -3.87 -3.57
CA MET A 1 -19.26 -5.15 -3.11
C MET A 1 -18.07 -5.47 -4.00
N ALA A 2 -16.91 -5.76 -3.42
CA ALA A 2 -15.75 -6.19 -4.21
C ALA A 2 -16.06 -7.58 -4.81
N VAL A 3 -16.00 -7.69 -6.12
CA VAL A 3 -16.19 -8.95 -6.83
C VAL A 3 -14.91 -9.77 -6.64
N HIS A 4 -15.04 -11.04 -6.23
CA HIS A 4 -13.92 -11.97 -5.97
C HIS A 4 -13.08 -11.75 -4.70
N ALA A 5 -13.62 -11.11 -3.66
CA ALA A 5 -12.97 -10.97 -2.35
C ALA A 5 -13.81 -11.63 -1.21
N GLY A 6 -14.61 -12.64 -1.53
CA GLY A 6 -15.43 -13.35 -0.56
C GLY A 6 -14.60 -14.14 0.45
N ASP A 7 -13.53 -14.75 -0.02
CA ASP A 7 -12.54 -15.48 0.76
C ASP A 7 -11.89 -14.63 1.88
N VAL A 8 -11.60 -13.36 1.60
CA VAL A 8 -11.04 -12.44 2.61
C VAL A 8 -12.02 -12.22 3.78
N LEU A 9 -13.33 -12.19 3.50
CA LEU A 9 -14.34 -12.04 4.54
C LEU A 9 -14.61 -13.34 5.28
N GLU A 10 -14.51 -14.48 4.60
CA GLU A 10 -14.67 -15.82 5.21
C GLU A 10 -13.51 -16.14 6.15
N ASP A 11 -12.30 -15.71 5.83
CA ASP A 11 -11.10 -15.91 6.65
C ASP A 11 -10.95 -14.87 7.77
N ALA A 12 -11.82 -13.85 7.81
CA ALA A 12 -11.76 -12.81 8.81
C ALA A 12 -12.09 -13.34 10.22
N VAL A 13 -11.21 -13.08 11.18
CA VAL A 13 -11.38 -13.46 12.57
C VAL A 13 -11.92 -12.28 13.37
N GLN A 14 -13.02 -12.51 14.11
CA GLN A 14 -13.53 -11.54 15.07
C GLN A 14 -12.95 -11.84 16.46
N THR A 15 -12.42 -10.83 17.12
CA THR A 15 -11.86 -10.92 18.46
C THR A 15 -12.13 -9.65 19.24
N GLU A 16 -12.29 -9.78 20.56
CA GLU A 16 -12.34 -8.64 21.48
C GLU A 16 -10.99 -8.41 22.18
N ASP A 17 -10.02 -9.30 21.97
CA ASP A 17 -8.69 -9.24 22.58
C ASP A 17 -7.65 -8.77 21.56
N LEU A 18 -7.47 -7.46 21.49
CA LEU A 18 -6.45 -6.85 20.66
C LEU A 18 -5.04 -7.27 21.09
N GLU A 19 -4.80 -7.41 22.39
CA GLU A 19 -3.48 -7.71 22.95
C GLU A 19 -3.02 -9.11 22.54
N ALA A 20 -3.88 -10.10 22.65
CA ALA A 20 -3.61 -11.46 22.19
C ALA A 20 -3.39 -11.50 20.66
N THR A 21 -4.15 -10.71 19.91
CA THR A 21 -4.01 -10.62 18.45
C THR A 21 -2.64 -10.03 18.07
N LEU A 22 -2.21 -8.97 18.74
CA LEU A 22 -0.93 -8.30 18.44
C LEU A 22 0.28 -9.07 18.99
N ALA A 23 0.13 -9.91 19.99
CA ALA A 23 1.23 -10.68 20.59
C ALA A 23 1.95 -11.59 19.59
N SER A 24 1.26 -12.08 18.58
CA SER A 24 1.84 -12.90 17.50
C SER A 24 2.36 -12.09 16.30
N ALA A 25 2.10 -10.80 16.28
CA ALA A 25 2.46 -9.95 15.16
C ALA A 25 3.95 -9.55 15.21
N HIS A 26 4.66 -9.85 14.14
CA HIS A 26 6.10 -9.53 14.06
C HIS A 26 6.38 -8.02 13.99
N TRP A 27 5.55 -7.29 13.28
CA TRP A 27 5.69 -5.85 13.10
C TRP A 27 4.31 -5.20 12.95
N VAL A 28 3.95 -4.36 13.92
CA VAL A 28 2.65 -3.67 13.99
C VAL A 28 2.84 -2.20 13.64
N VAL A 29 2.02 -1.71 12.72
CA VAL A 29 1.96 -0.30 12.32
C VAL A 29 0.56 0.22 12.55
N GLY A 30 0.41 1.18 13.48
CA GLY A 30 -0.85 1.86 13.74
C GLY A 30 -1.07 3.01 12.74
N THR A 31 -2.28 3.15 12.25
CA THR A 31 -2.63 4.22 11.30
C THR A 31 -3.38 5.34 11.99
N THR A 32 -2.99 6.59 11.77
CA THR A 32 -3.65 7.76 12.35
C THR A 32 -3.37 9.02 11.52
N ASN A 33 -4.17 10.05 11.69
CA ASN A 33 -3.89 11.41 11.20
C ASN A 33 -3.28 12.32 12.28
N ASN A 34 -3.23 11.86 13.53
CA ASN A 34 -2.70 12.62 14.66
C ASN A 34 -1.70 11.78 15.47
N PRO A 35 -0.46 11.61 14.98
CA PRO A 35 0.51 10.75 15.63
C PRO A 35 1.03 11.36 16.93
N PRO A 36 1.26 10.53 17.98
CA PRO A 36 1.95 10.97 19.18
C PRO A 36 3.37 11.43 18.87
N ALA A 37 3.83 12.50 19.54
CA ALA A 37 5.16 13.08 19.31
C ALA A 37 6.35 12.11 19.61
N SER A 38 6.11 11.07 20.40
CA SER A 38 7.13 10.13 20.85
C SER A 38 7.30 8.89 19.99
N VAL A 39 6.52 8.74 18.92
CA VAL A 39 6.55 7.53 18.06
C VAL A 39 7.19 7.82 16.71
N ARG A 40 7.78 6.78 16.12
CA ARG A 40 8.26 6.84 14.74
C ARG A 40 7.09 6.93 13.78
N VAL A 41 7.06 7.98 12.98
CA VAL A 41 6.01 8.22 11.96
C VAL A 41 6.53 7.84 10.59
N LEU A 42 5.74 7.10 9.84
CA LEU A 42 6.02 6.64 8.47
C LEU A 42 4.89 7.07 7.54
N THR A 43 5.20 7.30 6.29
CA THR A 43 4.21 7.34 5.21
C THR A 43 3.82 5.93 4.78
N PRO A 44 2.69 5.70 4.08
CA PRO A 44 2.34 4.40 3.54
C PRO A 44 3.43 3.80 2.65
N ARG A 45 4.09 4.64 1.87
CA ARG A 45 5.22 4.24 1.02
C ARG A 45 6.41 3.73 1.83
N GLU A 46 6.78 4.43 2.89
CA GLU A 46 7.86 3.99 3.79
C GLU A 46 7.50 2.70 4.52
N VAL A 47 6.22 2.51 4.87
CA VAL A 47 5.72 1.22 5.40
C VAL A 47 5.94 0.11 4.38
N ALA A 48 5.61 0.35 3.12
CA ALA A 48 5.80 -0.63 2.06
C ALA A 48 7.29 -0.93 1.79
N GLU A 49 8.16 0.06 1.85
CA GLU A 49 9.62 -0.10 1.76
C GLU A 49 10.19 -0.91 2.94
N GLU A 50 9.72 -0.64 4.16
CA GLU A 50 10.08 -1.43 5.35
C GLU A 50 9.57 -2.87 5.24
N ALA A 51 8.37 -3.09 4.70
CA ALA A 51 7.79 -4.41 4.52
C ALA A 51 8.64 -5.32 3.63
N ARG A 52 9.33 -4.77 2.64
CA ARG A 52 10.28 -5.52 1.80
C ARG A 52 11.47 -6.08 2.58
N ARG A 53 11.87 -5.42 3.66
CA ARG A 53 13.02 -5.81 4.48
C ARG A 53 12.61 -6.67 5.67
N ARG A 54 11.46 -6.38 6.27
CA ARG A 54 10.99 -6.99 7.52
C ARG A 54 9.98 -8.11 7.33
N GLY A 55 9.35 -8.20 6.16
CA GLY A 55 8.15 -8.98 5.93
C GLY A 55 6.87 -8.17 6.10
N PRO A 56 5.71 -8.77 5.83
CA PRO A 56 4.43 -8.07 5.83
C PRO A 56 4.10 -7.48 7.20
N PRO A 57 3.66 -6.21 7.27
CA PRO A 57 3.21 -5.60 8.51
C PRO A 57 1.81 -6.09 8.91
N THR A 58 1.55 -6.06 10.21
CA THR A 58 0.19 -6.01 10.73
C THR A 58 -0.23 -4.55 10.77
N LEU A 59 -1.16 -4.14 9.91
CA LEU A 59 -1.70 -2.78 9.90
C LEU A 59 -2.88 -2.69 10.86
N LEU A 60 -2.83 -1.76 11.80
CA LEU A 60 -3.91 -1.50 12.74
C LEU A 60 -4.65 -0.23 12.33
N PHE A 61 -5.94 -0.37 12.03
CA PHE A 61 -6.83 0.73 11.71
C PHE A 61 -7.81 0.95 12.83
N GLY A 62 -8.07 2.21 13.17
CA GLY A 62 -9.08 2.56 14.14
C GLY A 62 -10.48 2.67 13.54
N GLY A 63 -11.47 2.75 14.41
CA GLY A 63 -12.85 3.02 14.02
C GLY A 63 -13.02 4.38 13.35
N GLU A 64 -14.07 4.55 12.56
CA GLU A 64 -14.34 5.76 11.76
C GLU A 64 -14.57 7.01 12.58
N ILE A 65 -15.05 6.89 13.83
CA ILE A 65 -15.40 8.03 14.66
C ILE A 65 -14.18 8.54 15.45
N ASN A 66 -13.48 7.64 16.13
CA ASN A 66 -12.43 8.01 17.09
C ASN A 66 -11.02 7.66 16.62
N GLY A 67 -10.89 6.85 15.56
CA GLY A 67 -9.60 6.32 15.16
C GLY A 67 -9.02 5.34 16.18
N LEU A 68 -7.70 5.23 16.24
CA LEU A 68 -6.98 4.51 17.29
C LEU A 68 -6.73 5.41 18.48
N GLU A 69 -6.90 4.85 19.66
CA GLU A 69 -6.58 5.55 20.91
C GLU A 69 -5.07 5.69 21.10
N PRO A 70 -4.60 6.73 21.82
CA PRO A 70 -3.17 6.90 22.10
C PRO A 70 -2.50 5.67 22.73
N ALA A 71 -3.22 4.97 23.59
CA ALA A 71 -2.72 3.75 24.24
C ALA A 71 -2.51 2.60 23.23
N GLU A 72 -3.34 2.52 22.21
CA GLU A 72 -3.21 1.53 21.12
C GLU A 72 -2.04 1.89 20.20
N LEU A 73 -1.88 3.17 19.86
CA LEU A 73 -0.75 3.66 19.05
C LEU A 73 0.60 3.44 19.73
N LEU A 74 0.67 3.56 21.05
CA LEU A 74 1.90 3.31 21.82
C LEU A 74 2.29 1.81 21.86
N ARG A 75 1.38 0.90 21.54
CA ARG A 75 1.65 -0.53 21.41
C ARG A 75 2.20 -0.91 20.03
N CYS A 76 2.11 -0.01 19.07
CA CYS A 76 2.61 -0.23 17.72
C CYS A 76 4.13 -0.02 17.67
N HIS A 77 4.81 -0.76 16.79
CA HIS A 77 6.24 -0.59 16.54
C HIS A 77 6.55 0.71 15.77
N ALA A 78 5.58 1.16 14.98
CA ALA A 78 5.60 2.44 14.28
C ALA A 78 4.17 2.93 14.07
N VAL A 79 4.04 4.22 13.77
CA VAL A 79 2.76 4.83 13.40
C VAL A 79 2.87 5.32 11.97
N SER A 80 1.81 5.21 11.20
CA SER A 80 1.77 5.69 9.82
C SER A 80 0.67 6.71 9.61
N VAL A 81 1.01 7.72 8.83
CA VAL A 81 0.12 8.83 8.46
C VAL A 81 0.04 8.88 6.93
N VAL A 82 -1.18 8.87 6.40
CA VAL A 82 -1.39 9.18 4.98
C VAL A 82 -1.32 10.69 4.82
N PRO A 83 -0.39 11.23 4.00
CA PRO A 83 -0.36 12.66 3.73
C PRO A 83 -1.65 13.12 3.06
N THR A 84 -2.33 14.08 3.66
CA THR A 84 -3.58 14.67 3.16
C THR A 84 -3.51 16.19 3.22
N ALA A 85 -4.42 16.86 2.53
CA ALA A 85 -4.52 18.31 2.62
C ALA A 85 -4.99 18.74 4.03
N PRO A 86 -4.50 19.87 4.56
CA PRO A 86 -4.87 20.35 5.91
C PRO A 86 -6.37 20.50 6.13
N GLU A 87 -7.09 20.85 5.07
CA GLU A 87 -8.54 21.05 5.08
C GLU A 87 -9.32 19.73 5.19
N GLN A 88 -8.67 18.61 4.91
CA GLN A 88 -9.29 17.29 4.87
C GLN A 88 -8.32 16.25 5.45
N SER A 89 -8.06 16.37 6.74
CA SER A 89 -7.01 15.64 7.45
C SER A 89 -7.32 14.15 7.68
N SER A 90 -8.57 13.70 7.50
CA SER A 90 -8.97 12.31 7.73
C SER A 90 -9.50 11.67 6.45
N LEU A 91 -9.10 10.41 6.23
CA LEU A 91 -9.65 9.55 5.19
C LEU A 91 -10.73 8.65 5.77
N ASN A 92 -11.70 8.28 4.94
CA ASN A 92 -12.58 7.15 5.24
C ASN A 92 -11.74 5.87 5.39
N LEU A 93 -12.17 4.97 6.27
CA LEU A 93 -11.45 3.72 6.55
C LEU A 93 -11.15 2.90 5.29
N ALA A 94 -12.12 2.73 4.39
CA ALA A 94 -11.92 1.98 3.16
C ALA A 94 -10.90 2.66 2.23
N GLN A 95 -10.87 3.99 2.19
CA GLN A 95 -9.88 4.75 1.43
C GLN A 95 -8.47 4.56 2.02
N ALA A 96 -8.34 4.63 3.34
CA ALA A 96 -7.07 4.38 4.01
C ALA A 96 -6.56 2.96 3.72
N VAL A 97 -7.39 1.95 3.87
CA VAL A 97 -7.05 0.55 3.55
C VAL A 97 -6.59 0.41 2.09
N CYS A 98 -7.29 1.08 1.16
CA CYS A 98 -6.94 1.06 -0.26
C CYS A 98 -5.55 1.68 -0.52
N VAL A 99 -5.20 2.81 0.14
CA VAL A 99 -3.90 3.44 0.00
C VAL A 99 -2.77 2.51 0.46
N TYR A 100 -2.89 1.91 1.65
CA TYR A 100 -1.88 0.98 2.15
C TYR A 100 -1.80 -0.29 1.29
N GLY A 101 -2.94 -0.82 0.87
CA GLY A 101 -2.98 -1.97 -0.04
C GLY A 101 -2.26 -1.71 -1.36
N ALA A 102 -2.49 -0.55 -1.96
CA ALA A 102 -1.84 -0.15 -3.21
C ALA A 102 -0.32 0.00 -3.06
N GLU A 103 0.16 0.67 -2.01
CA GLU A 103 1.59 0.86 -1.77
C GLU A 103 2.31 -0.46 -1.46
N LEU A 104 1.71 -1.32 -0.63
CA LEU A 104 2.24 -2.64 -0.31
C LEU A 104 2.30 -3.52 -1.57
N PHE A 105 1.23 -3.55 -2.36
CA PHE A 105 1.17 -4.31 -3.59
C PHE A 105 2.23 -3.82 -4.58
N ALA A 106 2.34 -2.52 -4.81
CA ALA A 106 3.32 -1.94 -5.71
C ALA A 106 4.76 -2.23 -5.27
N SER A 107 5.02 -2.28 -3.96
CA SER A 107 6.34 -2.59 -3.43
C SER A 107 6.73 -4.06 -3.60
N CYS A 108 5.76 -4.97 -3.63
CA CYS A 108 5.98 -6.41 -3.79
C CYS A 108 6.12 -6.84 -5.25
N GLN A 109 5.62 -6.04 -6.18
CA GLN A 109 5.63 -6.32 -7.61
C GLN A 109 6.73 -5.51 -8.29
N SER A 110 7.56 -6.14 -9.13
CA SER A 110 8.26 -5.38 -10.17
C SER A 110 7.21 -4.91 -11.19
N LEU A 111 7.38 -3.73 -11.75
CA LEU A 111 6.47 -3.16 -12.76
C LEU A 111 6.20 -4.13 -13.92
N ASP A 112 7.17 -4.96 -14.26
CA ASP A 112 7.06 -6.01 -15.29
C ASP A 112 6.02 -7.09 -14.97
N ALA A 113 5.73 -7.32 -13.69
CA ALA A 113 4.71 -8.28 -13.27
C ALA A 113 3.29 -7.67 -13.24
N VAL A 114 3.17 -6.35 -13.14
CA VAL A 114 1.88 -5.63 -13.10
C VAL A 114 1.39 -5.33 -14.52
N VAL A 115 2.31 -5.07 -15.45
CA VAL A 115 2.03 -4.77 -16.87
C VAL A 115 2.02 -6.04 -17.70
N GLY A 116 1.62 -7.17 -17.14
CA GLY A 116 1.39 -8.43 -17.82
C GLY A 116 2.53 -8.83 -18.78
N ALA A 117 3.23 -9.87 -18.48
CA ALA A 117 4.22 -10.47 -19.35
C ALA A 117 3.62 -11.07 -20.67
N ASP A 118 2.49 -10.56 -21.14
CA ASP A 118 1.77 -11.08 -22.30
C ASP A 118 1.80 -10.17 -23.54
N GLU A 119 2.76 -9.22 -23.60
CA GLU A 119 3.11 -8.58 -24.87
C GLU A 119 4.63 -8.51 -25.12
N PRO A 120 5.31 -9.61 -25.43
CA PRO A 120 6.74 -9.54 -25.74
C PRO A 120 7.06 -9.29 -27.22
N ALA A 121 6.14 -9.45 -28.14
CA ALA A 121 6.48 -9.43 -29.56
C ALA A 121 6.07 -8.16 -30.31
N ALA A 122 4.92 -7.58 -30.00
CA ALA A 122 4.39 -6.45 -30.75
C ALA A 122 5.16 -5.14 -30.52
N SER A 123 5.70 -4.91 -29.32
CA SER A 123 6.41 -3.67 -28.99
C SER A 123 7.78 -3.55 -29.67
N THR A 124 8.50 -4.67 -29.80
CA THR A 124 9.82 -4.68 -30.45
C THR A 124 9.68 -4.53 -31.97
N GLU A 125 8.67 -5.16 -32.55
CA GLU A 125 8.39 -5.07 -33.98
C GLU A 125 7.87 -3.67 -34.37
N LEU A 126 7.03 -3.07 -33.52
CA LEU A 126 6.55 -1.71 -33.67
C LEU A 126 7.67 -0.67 -33.56
N LEU A 127 8.59 -0.84 -32.62
CA LEU A 127 9.77 0.01 -32.45
C LEU A 127 10.70 -0.11 -33.67
N GLN A 128 10.94 -1.31 -34.20
CA GLN A 128 11.74 -1.50 -35.40
C GLN A 128 11.07 -0.92 -36.64
N GLN A 129 9.74 -0.95 -36.72
CA GLN A 129 9.00 -0.30 -37.82
C GLN A 129 9.05 1.22 -37.73
N LEU A 130 8.98 1.77 -36.51
CA LEU A 130 9.14 3.21 -36.27
C LEU A 130 10.56 3.70 -36.58
N GLU A 131 11.59 2.95 -36.21
CA GLU A 131 12.98 3.26 -36.55
C GLU A 131 13.18 3.28 -38.08
N LYS A 132 12.69 2.29 -38.81
CA LYS A 132 12.77 2.25 -40.27
C LYS A 132 12.01 3.40 -40.95
N LEU A 133 10.86 3.81 -40.41
CA LEU A 133 10.10 4.94 -40.91
C LEU A 133 10.82 6.26 -40.66
N LEU A 134 11.46 6.42 -39.50
CA LEU A 134 12.28 7.60 -39.18
C LEU A 134 13.54 7.70 -40.07
N GLU A 135 14.24 6.61 -40.27
CA GLU A 135 15.39 6.54 -41.16
C GLU A 135 15.01 6.89 -42.61
N HIS A 136 13.85 6.38 -43.07
CA HIS A 136 13.35 6.69 -44.40
C HIS A 136 12.93 8.18 -44.55
N ALA A 137 12.34 8.76 -43.52
CA ALA A 137 11.94 10.19 -43.51
C ALA A 137 13.13 11.15 -43.43
N LEU A 138 14.18 10.76 -42.70
CA LEU A 138 15.38 11.56 -42.53
C LEU A 138 16.40 11.39 -43.67
N GLY A 139 16.35 10.28 -44.42
CA GLY A 139 17.25 10.00 -45.53
C GLY A 139 16.84 10.60 -46.87
N GLN A 140 15.73 11.36 -46.93
CA GLN A 140 15.24 12.04 -48.14
C GLN A 140 15.46 13.58 -48.11
N SER A 141 16.41 14.06 -47.32
CA SER A 141 16.80 15.50 -47.32
C SER A 141 18.16 15.68 -47.92
#